data_0240d3d244d4958374082bc1bdf98624
#
_entry.id   0240d3d244d4958374082bc1bdf98624
#
_cell.length_a   1.000
_cell.length_b   1.000
_cell.length_c   1.000
_cell.angle_alpha   90.00
_cell.angle_beta   90.00
_cell.angle_gamma   90.00
#
_symmetry.space_group_name_H-M   'P 1'
#
loop_
_entity.id
_entity.type
_entity.pdbx_description
1 polymer ?
#
loop_
_entity_poly.entity_id
_entity_poly.type
_entity_poly.pdbx_seq_one_letter_code
_entity_poly.pdbx_strand_id
1 'polypeptide(L)'
;RYKGSVFVLDPKGENAQRSYAYRHDTVFALDPFGVSGLPSARFNPLRYLAGPSMITDAQTLADALIVGDDHFTSSARQLLVGLMLYVVTAPELTVPGYGGPVGRDLITVRRLLMRDLPSTLKKMAENSAALDEVKTIITDIGSWGKATADEEWSGIKNSAIEQTKWLNSPEMCAVLEDGGTQIDFADYLSGVMSVYVCLPAP
;
A
#
# COMPACT_ATOMS: atom_id res chain seq x y z
N ARG A 1 -34.26 9.62 3.52
CA ARG A 1 -32.82 9.93 3.47
C ARG A 1 -32.04 8.75 4.06
N TYR A 2 -31.12 8.17 3.29
CA TYR A 2 -30.27 7.06 3.76
C TYR A 2 -29.36 7.54 4.90
N LYS A 3 -29.27 6.76 5.98
CA LYS A 3 -28.53 7.14 7.19
C LYS A 3 -27.27 6.29 7.42
N GLY A 4 -27.04 5.27 6.61
CA GLY A 4 -25.90 4.38 6.73
C GLY A 4 -24.63 4.92 6.06
N SER A 5 -23.55 4.15 6.13
CA SER A 5 -22.29 4.43 5.44
C SER A 5 -22.44 4.27 3.92
N VAL A 6 -21.71 5.08 3.16
CA VAL A 6 -21.68 5.01 1.70
C VAL A 6 -20.24 5.08 1.19
N PHE A 7 -19.96 4.31 0.16
CA PHE A 7 -18.69 4.36 -0.60
C PHE A 7 -19.01 4.72 -2.04
N VAL A 8 -18.42 5.80 -2.55
CA VAL A 8 -18.78 6.39 -3.84
C VAL A 8 -17.54 6.65 -4.68
N LEU A 9 -17.54 6.15 -5.90
CA LEU A 9 -16.59 6.61 -6.93
C LEU A 9 -17.14 7.92 -7.50
N ASP A 10 -16.41 9.02 -7.30
CA ASP A 10 -16.84 10.39 -7.63
C ASP A 10 -15.76 11.13 -8.43
N PRO A 11 -15.56 10.79 -9.71
CA PRO A 11 -14.44 11.30 -10.52
C PRO A 11 -14.39 12.82 -10.62
N LYS A 12 -15.51 13.51 -10.41
CA LYS A 12 -15.62 14.98 -10.47
C LYS A 12 -15.64 15.63 -9.08
N GLY A 13 -15.75 14.86 -8.00
CA GLY A 13 -15.85 15.39 -6.64
C GLY A 13 -17.16 16.12 -6.31
N GLU A 14 -18.12 16.18 -7.24
CA GLU A 14 -19.37 16.94 -7.05
C GLU A 14 -20.26 16.35 -5.95
N ASN A 15 -20.33 15.02 -5.84
CA ASN A 15 -21.10 14.36 -4.80
C ASN A 15 -20.46 14.54 -3.44
N ALA A 16 -19.14 14.49 -3.36
CA ALA A 16 -18.38 14.77 -2.15
C ALA A 16 -18.70 16.18 -1.63
N GLN A 17 -18.59 17.20 -2.48
CA GLN A 17 -18.91 18.60 -2.14
C GLN A 17 -20.33 18.77 -1.61
N ARG A 18 -21.33 18.20 -2.33
CA ARG A 18 -22.74 18.30 -1.94
C ARG A 18 -23.03 17.60 -0.62
N SER A 19 -22.42 16.45 -0.39
CA SER A 19 -22.61 15.69 0.84
C SER A 19 -21.93 16.37 2.03
N TYR A 20 -20.77 16.96 1.83
CA TYR A 20 -20.02 17.67 2.87
C TYR A 20 -20.84 18.80 3.51
N ALA A 21 -21.63 19.52 2.72
CA ALA A 21 -22.50 20.59 3.23
C ALA A 21 -23.55 20.12 4.26
N TYR A 22 -23.89 18.83 4.27
CA TYR A 22 -24.94 18.25 5.12
C TYR A 22 -24.45 17.19 6.11
N ARG A 23 -23.23 16.67 5.93
CA ARG A 23 -22.64 15.56 6.69
C ARG A 23 -21.13 15.74 6.89
N HIS A 24 -20.67 16.97 7.05
CA HIS A 24 -19.23 17.32 7.05
C HIS A 24 -18.40 16.51 8.06
N ASP A 25 -18.99 16.16 9.22
CA ASP A 25 -18.29 15.40 10.27
C ASP A 25 -18.04 13.92 9.90
N THR A 26 -18.70 13.42 8.83
CA THR A 26 -18.63 12.01 8.41
C THR A 26 -18.24 11.83 6.95
N VAL A 27 -17.87 12.89 6.25
CA VAL A 27 -17.46 12.84 4.83
C VAL A 27 -15.95 12.84 4.72
N PHE A 28 -15.43 11.82 4.08
CA PHE A 28 -14.01 11.66 3.76
C PHE A 28 -13.84 11.62 2.25
N ALA A 29 -13.06 12.53 1.71
CA ALA A 29 -12.68 12.52 0.31
C ALA A 29 -11.25 11.98 0.17
N LEU A 30 -11.08 10.85 -0.51
CA LEU A 30 -9.78 10.39 -0.98
C LEU A 30 -9.55 11.04 -2.34
N ASP A 31 -8.90 12.19 -2.34
CA ASP A 31 -8.81 13.10 -3.47
C ASP A 31 -7.36 13.56 -3.71
N PRO A 32 -6.53 12.70 -4.32
CA PRO A 32 -5.13 13.03 -4.55
C PRO A 32 -4.94 14.26 -5.46
N PHE A 33 -5.89 14.54 -6.34
CA PHE A 33 -5.76 15.61 -7.35
C PHE A 33 -6.57 16.87 -7.04
N GLY A 34 -7.24 16.93 -5.89
CA GLY A 34 -7.96 18.12 -5.45
C GLY A 34 -9.22 18.46 -6.24
N VAL A 35 -9.79 17.49 -6.98
CA VAL A 35 -10.97 17.73 -7.85
C VAL A 35 -12.23 18.07 -7.07
N SER A 36 -12.36 17.60 -5.85
CA SER A 36 -13.50 17.91 -4.97
C SER A 36 -13.36 19.27 -4.29
N GLY A 37 -12.15 19.84 -4.23
CA GLY A 37 -11.87 21.06 -3.45
C GLY A 37 -12.00 20.88 -1.93
N LEU A 38 -12.24 19.66 -1.44
CA LEU A 38 -12.29 19.32 -0.01
C LEU A 38 -10.89 18.93 0.49
N PRO A 39 -10.61 19.04 1.81
CA PRO A 39 -9.42 18.46 2.40
C PRO A 39 -9.35 16.97 2.12
N SER A 40 -8.25 16.49 1.52
CA SER A 40 -8.10 15.07 1.23
C SER A 40 -7.80 14.29 2.50
N ALA A 41 -8.56 13.21 2.71
CA ALA A 41 -8.23 12.20 3.70
C ALA A 41 -7.10 11.29 3.17
N ARG A 42 -6.51 10.50 4.06
CA ARG A 42 -5.49 9.51 3.73
C ARG A 42 -6.00 8.10 3.97
N PHE A 43 -5.43 7.15 3.27
CA PHE A 43 -5.70 5.74 3.43
C PHE A 43 -4.41 4.94 3.28
N ASN A 44 -3.85 4.49 4.39
CA ASN A 44 -2.70 3.60 4.36
C ASN A 44 -3.16 2.13 4.49
N PRO A 45 -3.16 1.34 3.40
CA PRO A 45 -3.64 -0.04 3.44
C PRO A 45 -2.77 -0.95 4.31
N LEU A 46 -1.49 -0.62 4.52
CA LEU A 46 -0.61 -1.46 5.34
C LEU A 46 -0.98 -1.44 6.84
N ARG A 47 -1.80 -0.49 7.29
CA ARG A 47 -2.31 -0.47 8.69
C ARG A 47 -3.21 -1.67 9.01
N TYR A 48 -3.78 -2.31 8.00
CA TYR A 48 -4.62 -3.50 8.15
C TYR A 48 -3.82 -4.80 8.17
N LEU A 49 -2.53 -4.76 7.84
CA LEU A 49 -1.65 -5.93 7.90
C LEU A 49 -1.25 -6.21 9.36
N ALA A 50 -2.18 -6.78 10.13
CA ALA A 50 -1.99 -7.07 11.55
C ALA A 50 -2.73 -8.34 11.97
N GLY A 51 -2.28 -8.96 13.08
CA GLY A 51 -2.94 -10.13 13.65
C GLY A 51 -2.85 -11.39 12.78
N PRO A 52 -3.79 -12.34 12.96
CA PRO A 52 -3.72 -13.67 12.34
C PRO A 52 -3.90 -13.67 10.81
N SER A 53 -4.58 -12.66 10.25
CA SER A 53 -4.84 -12.53 8.81
C SER A 53 -3.75 -11.80 8.04
N MET A 54 -2.72 -11.30 8.71
CA MET A 54 -1.68 -10.44 8.12
C MET A 54 -1.12 -10.98 6.79
N ILE A 55 -0.87 -12.27 6.68
CA ILE A 55 -0.32 -12.90 5.46
C ILE A 55 -1.37 -12.87 4.34
N THR A 56 -2.59 -13.31 4.63
CA THR A 56 -3.69 -13.34 3.66
C THR A 56 -4.05 -11.94 3.19
N ASP A 57 -4.04 -10.96 4.08
CA ASP A 57 -4.31 -9.56 3.75
C ASP A 57 -3.20 -8.97 2.87
N ALA A 58 -1.93 -9.31 3.15
CA ALA A 58 -0.81 -8.91 2.31
C ALA A 58 -0.88 -9.55 0.91
N GLN A 59 -1.29 -10.83 0.81
CA GLN A 59 -1.52 -11.50 -0.47
C GLN A 59 -2.66 -10.84 -1.26
N THR A 60 -3.79 -10.58 -0.60
CA THR A 60 -4.94 -9.89 -1.22
C THR A 60 -4.56 -8.50 -1.74
N LEU A 61 -3.76 -7.76 -0.98
CA LEU A 61 -3.27 -6.46 -1.41
C LEU A 61 -2.30 -6.57 -2.59
N ALA A 62 -1.40 -7.55 -2.59
CA ALA A 62 -0.49 -7.81 -3.70
C ALA A 62 -1.24 -8.20 -4.98
N ASP A 63 -2.30 -9.01 -4.87
CA ASP A 63 -3.16 -9.38 -6.01
C ASP A 63 -3.89 -8.17 -6.61
N ALA A 64 -4.29 -7.22 -5.76
CA ALA A 64 -4.88 -5.96 -6.23
C ALA A 64 -3.85 -5.01 -6.91
N LEU A 65 -2.58 -5.10 -6.54
CA LEU A 65 -1.52 -4.24 -7.07
C LEU A 65 -0.88 -4.79 -8.35
N ILE A 66 -0.81 -6.11 -8.50
CA ILE A 66 -0.16 -6.78 -9.64
C ILE A 66 -1.20 -7.56 -10.44
N VAL A 67 -1.43 -7.14 -11.66
CA VAL A 67 -2.36 -7.79 -12.59
C VAL A 67 -1.59 -8.65 -13.59
N GLY A 68 -2.09 -9.85 -13.88
CA GLY A 68 -1.50 -10.82 -14.81
C GLY A 68 -1.36 -12.21 -14.19
N ASP A 69 -1.19 -13.25 -15.01
CA ASP A 69 -1.18 -14.65 -14.58
C ASP A 69 0.09 -15.40 -15.04
N ASP A 70 1.09 -14.67 -15.56
CA ASP A 70 2.37 -15.25 -15.93
C ASP A 70 3.29 -15.45 -14.72
N HIS A 71 4.41 -16.18 -14.96
CA HIS A 71 5.38 -16.47 -13.92
C HIS A 71 5.98 -15.21 -13.27
N PHE A 72 6.29 -14.18 -14.06
CA PHE A 72 6.92 -12.96 -13.55
C PHE A 72 5.96 -12.15 -12.68
N THR A 73 4.70 -12.03 -13.07
CA THR A 73 3.67 -11.34 -12.28
C THR A 73 3.36 -12.09 -10.99
N SER A 74 3.28 -13.42 -11.04
CA SER A 74 3.07 -14.26 -9.85
C SER A 74 4.22 -14.10 -8.84
N SER A 75 5.47 -14.13 -9.31
CA SER A 75 6.65 -13.93 -8.47
C SER A 75 6.77 -12.47 -7.98
N ALA A 76 6.36 -11.48 -8.79
CA ALA A 76 6.30 -10.08 -8.38
C ALA A 76 5.30 -9.84 -7.23
N ARG A 77 4.15 -10.54 -7.23
CA ARG A 77 3.21 -10.51 -6.07
C ARG A 77 3.89 -11.03 -4.81
N GLN A 78 4.57 -12.17 -4.90
CA GLN A 78 5.27 -12.75 -3.74
C GLN A 78 6.36 -11.79 -3.23
N LEU A 79 7.13 -11.16 -4.12
CA LEU A 79 8.10 -10.14 -3.74
C LEU A 79 7.44 -8.98 -2.99
N LEU A 80 6.31 -8.47 -3.49
CA LEU A 80 5.57 -7.40 -2.80
C LEU A 80 5.02 -7.86 -1.44
N VAL A 81 4.49 -9.09 -1.33
CA VAL A 81 4.07 -9.65 -0.05
C VAL A 81 5.22 -9.63 0.95
N GLY A 82 6.40 -10.15 0.57
CA GLY A 82 7.57 -10.14 1.43
C GLY A 82 7.99 -8.73 1.86
N LEU A 83 8.01 -7.77 0.92
CA LEU A 83 8.36 -6.38 1.21
C LEU A 83 7.32 -5.70 2.13
N MET A 84 6.02 -5.92 1.91
CA MET A 84 4.96 -5.37 2.76
C MET A 84 5.04 -5.92 4.18
N LEU A 85 5.19 -7.25 4.32
CA LEU A 85 5.36 -7.90 5.62
C LEU A 85 6.61 -7.40 6.34
N TYR A 86 7.73 -7.22 5.62
CA TYR A 86 8.94 -6.62 6.18
C TYR A 86 8.69 -5.19 6.66
N VAL A 87 8.07 -4.34 5.86
CA VAL A 87 7.78 -2.95 6.22
C VAL A 87 6.95 -2.85 7.51
N VAL A 88 5.96 -3.72 7.70
CA VAL A 88 5.11 -3.66 8.89
C VAL A 88 5.74 -4.32 10.13
N THR A 89 6.66 -5.28 9.98
CA THR A 89 7.22 -6.05 11.09
C THR A 89 8.64 -5.65 11.48
N ALA A 90 9.43 -5.03 10.60
CA ALA A 90 10.82 -4.67 10.90
C ALA A 90 10.92 -3.75 12.12
N PRO A 91 11.74 -4.07 13.15
CA PRO A 91 11.89 -3.22 14.35
C PRO A 91 12.50 -1.87 13.98
N GLU A 92 13.52 -1.89 13.12
CA GLU A 92 14.17 -0.72 12.56
C GLU A 92 13.97 -0.71 11.03
N LEU A 93 13.08 0.14 10.56
CA LEU A 93 12.79 0.27 9.14
C LEU A 93 13.67 1.37 8.54
N THR A 94 14.51 0.98 7.61
CA THR A 94 15.40 1.90 6.87
C THR A 94 15.33 1.60 5.38
N VAL A 95 15.45 2.64 4.56
CA VAL A 95 15.54 2.51 3.10
C VAL A 95 16.97 2.85 2.68
N PRO A 96 17.70 1.94 2.04
CA PRO A 96 19.08 2.19 1.62
C PRO A 96 19.22 3.46 0.78
N GLY A 97 20.20 4.31 1.12
CA GLY A 97 20.47 5.57 0.40
C GLY A 97 19.33 6.62 0.51
N TYR A 98 18.44 6.50 1.46
CA TYR A 98 17.38 7.48 1.74
C TYR A 98 17.51 8.04 3.16
N GLY A 99 17.69 9.35 3.25
CA GLY A 99 17.88 10.05 4.54
C GLY A 99 16.62 10.73 5.08
N GLY A 100 15.48 10.57 4.40
CA GLY A 100 14.20 11.15 4.84
C GLY A 100 13.42 10.24 5.79
N PRO A 101 12.25 10.69 6.26
CA PRO A 101 11.37 9.92 7.12
C PRO A 101 10.85 8.67 6.37
N VAL A 102 10.72 7.57 7.08
CA VAL A 102 10.27 6.28 6.56
C VAL A 102 9.00 5.88 7.30
N GLY A 103 7.87 5.88 6.60
CA GLY A 103 6.58 5.40 7.09
C GLY A 103 6.41 3.90 6.86
N ARG A 104 5.44 3.30 7.54
CA ARG A 104 5.02 1.91 7.28
C ARG A 104 3.88 1.90 6.26
N ASP A 105 4.22 2.23 5.01
CA ASP A 105 3.29 2.48 3.92
C ASP A 105 3.78 1.92 2.57
N LEU A 106 2.92 1.97 1.55
CA LEU A 106 3.25 1.52 0.20
C LEU A 106 4.36 2.35 -0.46
N ILE A 107 4.54 3.60 -0.04
CA ILE A 107 5.61 4.46 -0.54
C ILE A 107 6.97 3.90 -0.11
N THR A 108 7.06 3.44 1.11
CA THR A 108 8.27 2.78 1.63
C THR A 108 8.52 1.44 0.94
N VAL A 109 7.48 0.63 0.69
CA VAL A 109 7.60 -0.60 -0.13
C VAL A 109 8.17 -0.26 -1.51
N ARG A 110 7.63 0.76 -2.17
CA ARG A 110 8.13 1.24 -3.48
C ARG A 110 9.58 1.69 -3.41
N ARG A 111 9.97 2.44 -2.39
CA ARG A 111 11.35 2.90 -2.19
C ARG A 111 12.32 1.73 -2.01
N LEU A 112 11.95 0.71 -1.24
CA LEU A 112 12.76 -0.50 -1.06
C LEU A 112 12.94 -1.26 -2.37
N LEU A 113 11.86 -1.37 -3.17
CA LEU A 113 11.89 -2.02 -4.48
C LEU A 113 12.80 -1.30 -5.48
N MET A 114 12.79 0.05 -5.47
CA MET A 114 13.50 0.88 -6.45
C MET A 114 14.97 1.16 -6.11
N ARG A 115 15.34 1.04 -4.83
CA ARG A 115 16.70 1.34 -4.37
C ARG A 115 17.54 0.06 -4.27
N ASP A 116 18.43 -0.02 -3.34
CA ASP A 116 19.29 -1.18 -3.13
C ASP A 116 18.50 -2.38 -2.60
N LEU A 117 17.77 -3.04 -3.51
CA LEU A 117 16.95 -4.21 -3.21
C LEU A 117 17.79 -5.39 -2.66
N PRO A 118 19.02 -5.67 -3.15
CA PRO A 118 19.87 -6.71 -2.54
C PRO A 118 20.16 -6.48 -1.05
N SER A 119 20.50 -5.26 -0.66
CA SER A 119 20.68 -4.92 0.78
C SER A 119 19.36 -5.04 1.57
N THR A 120 18.24 -4.71 0.96
CA THR A 120 16.91 -4.90 1.57
C THR A 120 16.62 -6.38 1.81
N LEU A 121 16.82 -7.23 0.79
CA LEU A 121 16.61 -8.68 0.90
C LEU A 121 17.48 -9.31 1.99
N LYS A 122 18.73 -8.85 2.13
CA LYS A 122 19.60 -9.30 3.24
C LYS A 122 19.01 -8.94 4.60
N LYS A 123 18.53 -7.71 4.79
CA LYS A 123 17.88 -7.28 6.04
C LYS A 123 16.57 -8.03 6.30
N MET A 124 15.82 -8.34 5.26
CA MET A 124 14.61 -9.17 5.36
C MET A 124 14.94 -10.56 5.94
N ALA A 125 15.98 -11.21 5.42
CA ALA A 125 16.42 -12.51 5.92
C ALA A 125 16.89 -12.48 7.40
N GLU A 126 17.35 -11.32 7.86
CA GLU A 126 17.82 -11.09 9.24
C GLU A 126 16.70 -10.57 10.18
N ASN A 127 15.47 -10.35 9.69
CA ASN A 127 14.36 -9.80 10.50
C ASN A 127 13.89 -10.80 11.57
N SER A 128 14.31 -10.57 12.80
CA SER A 128 13.99 -11.43 13.95
C SER A 128 12.68 -11.07 14.67
N ALA A 129 12.04 -9.95 14.31
CA ALA A 129 10.84 -9.47 14.98
C ALA A 129 9.54 -10.05 14.40
N ALA A 130 9.61 -10.68 13.22
CA ALA A 130 8.46 -11.30 12.60
C ALA A 130 8.06 -12.60 13.32
N LEU A 131 6.76 -12.90 13.35
CA LEU A 131 6.22 -14.20 13.76
C LEU A 131 6.71 -15.32 12.83
N ASP A 132 6.70 -16.57 13.30
CA ASP A 132 7.34 -17.69 12.60
C ASP A 132 6.92 -17.83 11.13
N GLU A 133 5.62 -17.81 10.83
CA GLU A 133 5.10 -17.92 9.46
C GLU A 133 5.46 -16.70 8.61
N VAL A 134 5.32 -15.50 9.16
CA VAL A 134 5.69 -14.24 8.51
C VAL A 134 7.20 -14.20 8.26
N LYS A 135 7.99 -14.64 9.24
CA LYS A 135 9.44 -14.73 9.13
C LYS A 135 9.86 -15.70 8.01
N THR A 136 9.18 -16.84 7.90
CA THR A 136 9.45 -17.82 6.83
C THR A 136 9.28 -17.16 5.46
N ILE A 137 8.16 -16.50 5.20
CA ILE A 137 7.91 -15.82 3.93
C ILE A 137 8.97 -14.74 3.64
N ILE A 138 9.27 -13.88 4.62
CA ILE A 138 10.26 -12.81 4.46
C ILE A 138 11.66 -13.40 4.19
N THR A 139 12.02 -14.49 4.88
CA THR A 139 13.32 -15.16 4.72
C THR A 139 13.43 -15.81 3.34
N ASP A 140 12.38 -16.48 2.88
CA ASP A 140 12.34 -17.09 1.55
C ASP A 140 12.54 -16.03 0.46
N ILE A 141 11.76 -14.97 0.49
CA ILE A 141 11.90 -13.83 -0.45
C ILE A 141 13.30 -13.19 -0.32
N GLY A 142 13.80 -13.04 0.90
CA GLY A 142 15.15 -12.53 1.16
C GLY A 142 16.27 -13.37 0.53
N SER A 143 16.04 -14.65 0.31
CA SER A 143 16.98 -15.57 -0.33
C SER A 143 17.02 -15.47 -1.87
N TRP A 144 15.97 -14.95 -2.50
CA TRP A 144 15.82 -14.93 -3.96
C TRP A 144 16.94 -14.20 -4.70
N GLY A 145 17.47 -13.12 -4.16
CA GLY A 145 18.58 -12.38 -4.77
C GLY A 145 19.87 -13.17 -4.91
N LYS A 146 19.96 -14.39 -4.34
CA LYS A 146 21.09 -15.31 -4.45
C LYS A 146 20.77 -16.58 -5.24
N ALA A 147 19.50 -16.96 -5.28
CA ALA A 147 19.05 -18.26 -5.80
C ALA A 147 18.50 -18.17 -7.22
N THR A 148 18.03 -17.00 -7.65
CA THR A 148 17.38 -16.80 -8.94
C THR A 148 18.39 -16.32 -9.99
N ALA A 149 18.31 -16.86 -11.20
CA ALA A 149 19.15 -16.41 -12.32
C ALA A 149 18.94 -14.91 -12.60
N ASP A 150 19.98 -14.20 -13.02
CA ASP A 150 19.96 -12.73 -13.19
C ASP A 150 18.85 -12.23 -14.12
N GLU A 151 18.58 -12.96 -15.22
CA GLU A 151 17.52 -12.59 -16.17
C GLU A 151 16.12 -12.77 -15.57
N GLU A 152 15.88 -13.88 -14.88
CA GLU A 152 14.61 -14.15 -14.20
C GLU A 152 14.37 -13.15 -13.09
N TRP A 153 15.38 -12.89 -12.27
CA TRP A 153 15.31 -11.89 -11.21
C TRP A 153 14.99 -10.49 -11.75
N SER A 154 15.62 -10.11 -12.84
CA SER A 154 15.36 -8.83 -13.53
C SER A 154 13.90 -8.76 -14.02
N GLY A 155 13.36 -9.84 -14.56
CA GLY A 155 11.96 -9.93 -14.99
C GLY A 155 10.98 -9.75 -13.84
N ILE A 156 11.17 -10.46 -12.73
CA ILE A 156 10.35 -10.34 -11.51
C ILE A 156 10.36 -8.91 -10.97
N LYS A 157 11.54 -8.34 -10.80
CA LYS A 157 11.73 -6.98 -10.31
C LYS A 157 11.07 -5.96 -11.24
N ASN A 158 11.26 -6.07 -12.55
CA ASN A 158 10.69 -5.16 -13.52
C ASN A 158 9.14 -5.23 -13.52
N SER A 159 8.55 -6.41 -13.40
CA SER A 159 7.10 -6.57 -13.28
C SER A 159 6.56 -5.84 -12.04
N ALA A 160 7.20 -6.00 -10.89
CA ALA A 160 6.81 -5.29 -9.67
C ALA A 160 6.97 -3.77 -9.83
N ILE A 161 8.05 -3.30 -10.45
CA ILE A 161 8.33 -1.87 -10.69
C ILE A 161 7.27 -1.26 -11.61
N GLU A 162 6.99 -1.89 -12.75
CA GLU A 162 6.04 -1.36 -13.73
C GLU A 162 4.62 -1.27 -13.17
N GLN A 163 4.16 -2.29 -12.48
CA GLN A 163 2.80 -2.32 -11.96
C GLN A 163 2.58 -1.43 -10.74
N THR A 164 3.65 -1.02 -10.06
CA THR A 164 3.59 -0.06 -8.95
C THR A 164 4.04 1.35 -9.33
N LYS A 165 4.26 1.65 -10.62
CA LYS A 165 4.80 2.96 -11.07
C LYS A 165 3.88 4.15 -10.76
N TRP A 166 2.59 3.94 -10.60
CA TRP A 166 1.64 4.96 -10.18
C TRP A 166 1.98 5.55 -8.78
N LEU A 167 2.72 4.82 -7.94
CA LEU A 167 3.30 5.32 -6.69
C LEU A 167 4.48 6.30 -6.90
N ASN A 168 4.82 6.66 -8.13
CA ASN A 168 5.75 7.76 -8.41
C ASN A 168 5.05 9.14 -8.40
N SER A 169 3.69 9.19 -8.45
CA SER A 169 2.94 10.43 -8.34
C SER A 169 2.99 10.95 -6.91
N PRO A 170 3.49 12.19 -6.68
CA PRO A 170 3.49 12.81 -5.35
C PRO A 170 2.06 12.93 -4.78
N GLU A 171 1.07 13.16 -5.63
CA GLU A 171 -0.33 13.30 -5.27
C GLU A 171 -0.90 11.98 -4.73
N MET A 172 -0.58 10.87 -5.40
CA MET A 172 -0.95 9.52 -4.94
C MET A 172 -0.23 9.17 -3.63
N CYS A 173 1.05 9.51 -3.52
CA CYS A 173 1.80 9.29 -2.28
C CYS A 173 1.18 10.05 -1.11
N ALA A 174 0.78 11.31 -1.31
CA ALA A 174 0.23 12.15 -0.24
C ALA A 174 -1.03 11.57 0.42
N VAL A 175 -1.83 10.78 -0.31
CA VAL A 175 -3.04 10.15 0.23
C VAL A 175 -2.81 8.73 0.76
N LEU A 176 -1.66 8.12 0.47
CA LEU A 176 -1.35 6.74 0.85
C LEU A 176 -0.28 6.63 1.95
N GLU A 177 0.44 7.72 2.25
CA GLU A 177 1.46 7.71 3.29
C GLU A 177 0.86 7.63 4.71
N ASP A 178 1.65 7.08 5.63
CA ASP A 178 1.27 7.01 7.03
C ASP A 178 1.20 8.40 7.68
N GLY A 179 0.27 8.57 8.62
CA GLY A 179 0.04 9.85 9.32
C GLY A 179 -1.18 10.64 8.80
N GLY A 180 -1.44 11.81 9.39
CA GLY A 180 -2.60 12.65 9.05
C GLY A 180 -3.96 12.02 9.38
N THR A 181 -5.03 12.55 8.77
CA THR A 181 -6.40 12.05 8.94
C THR A 181 -6.58 10.80 8.07
N GLN A 182 -6.55 9.64 8.69
CA GLN A 182 -6.72 8.34 8.03
C GLN A 182 -8.19 7.94 7.99
N ILE A 183 -8.62 7.37 6.87
CA ILE A 183 -9.90 6.65 6.79
C ILE A 183 -9.71 5.32 7.51
N ASP A 184 -10.59 5.03 8.48
CA ASP A 184 -10.66 3.71 9.11
C ASP A 184 -11.93 2.99 8.68
N PHE A 185 -11.77 1.88 7.96
CA PHE A 185 -12.91 1.08 7.50
C PHE A 185 -13.59 0.29 8.62
N ALA A 186 -13.01 0.16 9.81
CA ALA A 186 -13.73 -0.32 10.98
C ALA A 186 -14.87 0.65 11.36
N ASP A 187 -14.61 1.96 11.30
CA ASP A 187 -15.63 2.99 11.51
C ASP A 187 -16.68 2.99 10.39
N TYR A 188 -16.29 2.66 9.15
CA TYR A 188 -17.23 2.51 8.04
C TYR A 188 -18.26 1.40 8.30
N LEU A 189 -17.84 0.29 8.88
CA LEU A 189 -18.72 -0.86 9.17
C LEU A 189 -19.61 -0.63 10.41
N SER A 190 -19.11 0.05 11.43
CA SER A 190 -19.77 0.23 12.72
C SER A 190 -20.52 1.55 12.86
N GLY A 191 -20.19 2.55 12.05
CA GLY A 191 -20.69 3.91 12.16
C GLY A 191 -21.48 4.40 10.95
N VAL A 192 -21.48 5.72 10.78
CA VAL A 192 -22.04 6.40 9.61
C VAL A 192 -20.94 7.22 8.96
N MET A 193 -20.39 6.71 7.89
CA MET A 193 -19.28 7.30 7.16
C MET A 193 -19.58 7.40 5.66
N SER A 194 -19.23 8.51 5.04
CA SER A 194 -19.31 8.70 3.60
C SER A 194 -17.90 8.82 3.03
N VAL A 195 -17.47 7.82 2.28
CA VAL A 195 -16.16 7.81 1.62
C VAL A 195 -16.35 8.08 0.13
N TYR A 196 -15.69 9.09 -0.38
CA TYR A 196 -15.67 9.47 -1.79
C TYR A 196 -14.26 9.29 -2.34
N VAL A 197 -14.14 8.50 -3.40
CA VAL A 197 -12.88 8.31 -4.13
C VAL A 197 -12.93 9.18 -5.38
N CYS A 198 -12.16 10.28 -5.34
CA CYS A 198 -12.16 11.32 -6.37
C CYS A 198 -10.93 11.15 -7.27
N LEU A 199 -10.98 10.15 -8.15
CA LEU A 199 -9.95 9.90 -9.15
C LEU A 199 -10.51 10.30 -10.52
N PRO A 200 -10.00 11.40 -11.14
CA PRO A 200 -10.45 11.80 -12.46
C PRO A 200 -10.14 10.71 -13.49
N ALA A 201 -11.01 10.56 -14.48
CA ALA A 201 -10.73 9.71 -15.62
C ALA A 201 -9.50 10.26 -16.38
N PRO A 202 -8.66 9.38 -16.94
CA PRO A 202 -7.50 9.76 -17.73
C PRO A 202 -7.88 10.52 -19.00
#